data_a885e6887f473c6d2e99b4fdfc63ef6f
#
_entry.id   a885e6887f473c6d2e99b4fdfc63ef6f
#
_cell.length_a   1.000
_cell.length_b   1.000
_cell.length_c   1.000
_cell.angle_alpha   90.00
_cell.angle_beta   90.00
_cell.angle_gamma   90.00
#
_symmetry.space_group_name_H-M   'P 1'
#
loop_
_entity.id
_entity.type
_entity.pdbx_description
1 polymer ?
#
loop_
_entity_poly.entity_id
_entity_poly.type
_entity_poly.pdbx_seq_one_letter_code
_entity_poly.pdbx_strand_id
1 'polypeptide(L)'
;MDCDVVVIGAGLAGLRCAVRLGEAGLDTLVVEAGDAVGGRVRTDVVDGFRCDRGFQLLNPAYPAVRRWVDTDALALQSFDAGVAVRRHAGLKVVADPRRSPTRLPRTLTSGLVTPRETAALVRWLGPALARPRHSLRGPDLTLEESFDTAGVRGPLRAEVLEPFLAGVLADASGRTSAAFAKMLVRSFVLGTPGLPGGGMQALPEQLAAPLGDRVRLGERVHAITDGRTGVSVASSERTRSARSVVVAVGPEDFGPLTGGPSPVTNALVTWWFEAPEAPYSAALLTLDGRNPGRPAGPVQHAAVVSNAAPSYAPPGRHLVQATCLAGRGGTAPDGESAVRQHLAELWERPTRDWRLLVRHEITHALPFQPAPLRVAAPARVGERVYAAGDHRDTASIQGALVSGDRVARAVLADLA
;
A
#
# COMPACT_ATOMS: atom_id res chain seq x y z
N MET A 1 12.01 14.78 -32.63
CA MET A 1 11.60 14.23 -31.33
C MET A 1 10.11 14.03 -31.38
N ASP A 2 9.63 12.90 -30.85
CA ASP A 2 8.21 12.55 -30.88
C ASP A 2 7.41 13.27 -29.77
N CYS A 3 8.08 13.63 -28.66
CA CYS A 3 7.57 14.39 -27.53
C CYS A 3 8.72 14.98 -26.69
N ASP A 4 8.40 15.79 -25.68
CA ASP A 4 9.41 16.32 -24.76
C ASP A 4 9.84 15.24 -23.76
N VAL A 5 8.90 14.50 -23.16
CA VAL A 5 9.18 13.51 -22.14
C VAL A 5 8.38 12.22 -22.36
N VAL A 6 9.07 11.09 -22.33
CA VAL A 6 8.43 9.77 -22.21
C VAL A 6 8.44 9.34 -20.75
N VAL A 7 7.28 8.99 -20.19
CA VAL A 7 7.15 8.36 -18.87
C VAL A 7 6.83 6.89 -19.06
N ILE A 8 7.70 6.02 -18.56
CA ILE A 8 7.55 4.56 -18.67
C ILE A 8 6.91 4.03 -17.40
N GLY A 9 5.69 3.51 -17.52
CA GLY A 9 4.87 3.00 -16.43
C GLY A 9 3.77 3.96 -16.00
N ALA A 10 2.52 3.49 -16.06
CA ALA A 10 1.30 4.20 -15.64
C ALA A 10 0.87 3.84 -14.21
N GLY A 11 1.83 3.55 -13.31
CA GLY A 11 1.60 3.50 -11.86
C GLY A 11 1.40 4.92 -11.28
N LEU A 12 1.03 5.03 -10.00
CA LEU A 12 0.74 6.33 -9.36
C LEU A 12 1.89 7.34 -9.48
N ALA A 13 3.14 6.87 -9.43
CA ALA A 13 4.31 7.74 -9.56
C ALA A 13 4.46 8.29 -10.98
N GLY A 14 4.31 7.44 -12.00
CA GLY A 14 4.37 7.84 -13.40
C GLY A 14 3.23 8.77 -13.78
N LEU A 15 2.00 8.44 -13.40
CA LEU A 15 0.82 9.28 -13.65
C LEU A 15 0.95 10.66 -13.00
N ARG A 16 1.36 10.75 -11.71
CA ARG A 16 1.55 12.05 -11.05
C ARG A 16 2.67 12.85 -11.72
N CYS A 17 3.75 12.18 -12.14
CA CYS A 17 4.84 12.83 -12.88
C CYS A 17 4.33 13.40 -14.21
N ALA A 18 3.64 12.61 -15.01
CA ALA A 18 3.13 13.01 -16.32
C ALA A 18 2.12 14.17 -16.21
N VAL A 19 1.18 14.10 -15.27
CA VAL A 19 0.22 15.18 -15.02
C VAL A 19 0.96 16.47 -14.69
N ARG A 20 1.98 16.43 -13.80
CA ARG A 20 2.75 17.63 -13.42
C ARG A 20 3.54 18.21 -14.57
N LEU A 21 4.11 17.38 -15.47
CA LEU A 21 4.82 17.84 -16.66
C LEU A 21 3.86 18.47 -17.68
N GLY A 22 2.69 17.85 -17.89
CA GLY A 22 1.64 18.40 -18.74
C GLY A 22 1.07 19.72 -18.23
N GLU A 23 0.85 19.87 -16.90
CA GLU A 23 0.46 21.12 -16.25
C GLU A 23 1.47 22.26 -16.52
N ALA A 24 2.74 21.93 -16.74
CA ALA A 24 3.80 22.88 -17.07
C ALA A 24 3.99 23.11 -18.59
N GLY A 25 3.13 22.51 -19.44
CA GLY A 25 3.13 22.69 -20.88
C GLY A 25 4.08 21.81 -21.68
N LEU A 26 4.70 20.78 -21.05
CA LEU A 26 5.52 19.82 -21.79
C LEU A 26 4.66 18.75 -22.48
N ASP A 27 5.02 18.44 -23.72
CA ASP A 27 4.46 17.32 -24.44
C ASP A 27 4.95 16.00 -23.83
N THR A 28 4.08 15.36 -23.06
CA THR A 28 4.40 14.18 -22.25
C THR A 28 3.60 12.96 -22.70
N LEU A 29 4.28 11.85 -22.93
CA LEU A 29 3.68 10.58 -23.30
C LEU A 29 3.93 9.55 -22.20
N VAL A 30 2.90 8.88 -21.75
CA VAL A 30 2.99 7.74 -20.81
C VAL A 30 2.88 6.44 -21.61
N VAL A 31 3.81 5.50 -21.37
CA VAL A 31 3.83 4.18 -22.00
C VAL A 31 3.73 3.12 -20.92
N GLU A 32 2.73 2.25 -21.00
CA GLU A 32 2.38 1.23 -20.00
C GLU A 32 2.34 -0.15 -20.65
N ALA A 33 3.02 -1.11 -20.03
CA ALA A 33 3.05 -2.49 -20.53
C ALA A 33 1.74 -3.26 -20.30
N GLY A 34 0.99 -2.87 -19.28
CA GLY A 34 -0.27 -3.50 -18.90
C GLY A 34 -1.46 -3.03 -19.73
N ASP A 35 -2.59 -3.68 -19.50
CA ASP A 35 -3.88 -3.43 -20.16
C ASP A 35 -4.67 -2.27 -19.52
N ALA A 36 -4.20 -1.73 -18.39
CA ALA A 36 -4.79 -0.57 -17.72
C ALA A 36 -3.75 0.16 -16.86
N VAL A 37 -4.08 1.39 -16.47
CA VAL A 37 -3.29 2.21 -15.54
C VAL A 37 -3.36 1.65 -14.11
N GLY A 38 -2.40 2.02 -13.26
CA GLY A 38 -2.42 1.74 -11.83
C GLY A 38 -1.22 0.95 -11.32
N GLY A 39 -0.56 0.17 -12.17
CA GLY A 39 0.53 -0.71 -11.75
C GLY A 39 0.07 -1.70 -10.69
N ARG A 40 0.52 -1.55 -9.44
CA ARG A 40 0.09 -2.41 -8.31
C ARG A 40 -1.28 -2.03 -7.73
N VAL A 41 -1.81 -0.86 -8.06
CA VAL A 41 -3.13 -0.39 -7.59
C VAL A 41 -4.18 -0.73 -8.65
N ARG A 42 -4.68 -1.96 -8.60
CA ARG A 42 -5.60 -2.55 -9.56
C ARG A 42 -6.75 -3.26 -8.86
N THR A 43 -7.90 -3.33 -9.52
CA THR A 43 -9.10 -4.04 -9.07
C THR A 43 -9.58 -4.97 -10.17
N ASP A 44 -9.81 -6.23 -9.84
CA ASP A 44 -10.51 -7.18 -10.71
C ASP A 44 -11.98 -7.24 -10.33
N VAL A 45 -12.86 -7.33 -11.32
CA VAL A 45 -14.29 -7.53 -11.09
C VAL A 45 -14.63 -8.98 -11.41
N VAL A 46 -15.04 -9.73 -10.37
CA VAL A 46 -15.41 -11.15 -10.48
C VAL A 46 -16.86 -11.32 -10.02
N ASP A 47 -17.75 -11.68 -10.91
CA ASP A 47 -19.19 -11.87 -10.64
C ASP A 47 -19.85 -10.69 -9.88
N GLY A 48 -19.44 -9.47 -10.22
CA GLY A 48 -19.91 -8.23 -9.60
C GLY A 48 -19.21 -7.83 -8.30
N PHE A 49 -18.30 -8.67 -7.77
CA PHE A 49 -17.45 -8.33 -6.66
C PHE A 49 -16.19 -7.58 -7.13
N ARG A 50 -15.75 -6.58 -6.36
CA ARG A 50 -14.49 -5.87 -6.58
C ARG A 50 -13.41 -6.48 -5.71
N CYS A 51 -12.41 -7.08 -6.34
CA CYS A 51 -11.30 -7.77 -5.71
C CYS A 51 -10.00 -7.02 -6.04
N ASP A 52 -9.52 -6.19 -5.12
CA ASP A 52 -8.28 -5.45 -5.34
C ASP A 52 -7.07 -6.40 -5.38
N ARG A 53 -6.10 -6.13 -6.27
CA ARG A 53 -4.86 -6.89 -6.36
C ARG A 53 -3.94 -6.53 -5.19
N GLY A 54 -4.06 -7.27 -4.10
CA GLY A 54 -3.57 -6.94 -2.77
C GLY A 54 -4.67 -6.29 -1.92
N PHE A 55 -4.43 -6.14 -0.62
CA PHE A 55 -5.35 -5.41 0.25
C PHE A 55 -4.75 -4.05 0.59
N GLN A 56 -5.11 -3.07 -0.20
CA GLN A 56 -4.62 -1.70 -0.09
C GLN A 56 -5.74 -0.81 0.44
N LEU A 57 -5.38 0.18 1.23
CA LEU A 57 -6.32 1.18 1.74
C LEU A 57 -5.83 2.57 1.38
N LEU A 58 -6.73 3.42 0.90
CA LEU A 58 -6.46 4.83 0.68
C LEU A 58 -6.64 5.59 2.00
N ASN A 59 -5.56 6.23 2.48
CA ASN A 59 -5.65 7.04 3.69
C ASN A 59 -5.75 8.53 3.34
N PRO A 60 -6.88 9.19 3.62
CA PRO A 60 -7.08 10.61 3.32
C PRO A 60 -6.20 11.53 4.16
N ALA A 61 -5.54 11.02 5.23
CA ALA A 61 -4.56 11.81 5.99
C ALA A 61 -3.21 11.97 5.29
N TYR A 62 -2.93 11.23 4.24
CA TYR A 62 -1.72 11.41 3.47
C TYR A 62 -1.68 12.81 2.83
N PRO A 63 -0.63 13.61 3.06
CA PRO A 63 -0.52 14.95 2.47
C PRO A 63 -0.61 14.97 0.95
N ALA A 64 -0.06 13.94 0.27
CA ALA A 64 -0.15 13.82 -1.18
C ALA A 64 -1.57 13.54 -1.66
N VAL A 65 -2.31 12.70 -0.94
CA VAL A 65 -3.72 12.41 -1.22
C VAL A 65 -4.55 13.68 -1.08
N ARG A 66 -4.42 14.40 0.03
CA ARG A 66 -5.12 15.69 0.23
C ARG A 66 -4.85 16.73 -0.85
N ARG A 67 -3.68 16.67 -1.47
CA ARG A 67 -3.26 17.66 -2.46
C ARG A 67 -3.67 17.30 -3.88
N TRP A 68 -3.68 16.02 -4.24
CA TRP A 68 -3.74 15.59 -5.64
C TRP A 68 -4.84 14.58 -5.94
N VAL A 69 -5.63 14.18 -4.93
CA VAL A 69 -6.70 13.19 -5.08
C VAL A 69 -8.01 13.79 -4.57
N ASP A 70 -9.03 13.73 -5.37
CA ASP A 70 -10.40 14.05 -4.98
C ASP A 70 -11.04 12.80 -4.36
N THR A 71 -11.00 12.73 -3.01
CA THR A 71 -11.56 11.60 -2.26
C THR A 71 -13.07 11.54 -2.28
N ASP A 72 -13.74 12.68 -2.51
CA ASP A 72 -15.20 12.75 -2.59
C ASP A 72 -15.67 12.17 -3.93
N ALA A 73 -15.01 12.53 -5.04
CA ALA A 73 -15.26 11.92 -6.35
C ALA A 73 -14.97 10.40 -6.37
N LEU A 74 -14.03 9.92 -5.54
CA LEU A 74 -13.78 8.49 -5.35
C LEU A 74 -14.86 7.79 -4.50
N ALA A 75 -15.80 8.52 -3.90
CA ALA A 75 -16.81 7.98 -2.98
C ALA A 75 -16.21 7.05 -1.93
N LEU A 76 -15.20 7.55 -1.20
CA LEU A 76 -14.39 6.77 -0.27
C LEU A 76 -15.24 6.19 0.87
N GLN A 77 -15.22 4.86 1.02
CA GLN A 77 -15.92 4.08 2.03
C GLN A 77 -14.92 3.63 3.10
N SER A 78 -15.16 4.00 4.35
CA SER A 78 -14.16 3.88 5.42
C SER A 78 -14.40 2.67 6.32
N PHE A 79 -13.31 2.09 6.78
CA PHE A 79 -13.32 1.16 7.91
C PHE A 79 -13.62 1.89 9.22
N ASP A 80 -14.06 1.15 10.23
CA ASP A 80 -14.10 1.66 11.60
C ASP A 80 -12.66 1.91 12.13
N ALA A 81 -12.50 2.92 12.98
CA ALA A 81 -11.20 3.27 13.55
C ALA A 81 -10.81 2.31 14.70
N GLY A 82 -10.41 1.10 14.35
CA GLY A 82 -10.03 0.06 15.29
C GLY A 82 -9.67 -1.24 14.62
N VAL A 83 -9.40 -2.25 15.42
CA VAL A 83 -9.15 -3.63 15.00
C VAL A 83 -9.89 -4.62 15.90
N ALA A 84 -10.29 -5.75 15.34
CA ALA A 84 -10.73 -6.90 16.09
C ALA A 84 -9.54 -7.85 16.27
N VAL A 85 -9.38 -8.42 17.46
CA VAL A 85 -8.25 -9.31 17.78
C VAL A 85 -8.82 -10.62 18.30
N ARG A 86 -8.52 -11.71 17.62
CA ARG A 86 -8.85 -13.04 18.06
C ARG A 86 -7.93 -13.46 19.19
N ARG A 87 -8.48 -13.77 20.33
CA ARG A 87 -7.81 -14.35 21.49
C ARG A 87 -8.41 -15.72 21.83
N HIS A 88 -7.76 -16.50 22.67
CA HIS A 88 -8.33 -17.76 23.16
C HIS A 88 -9.69 -17.59 23.83
N ALA A 89 -9.89 -16.44 24.54
CA ALA A 89 -11.14 -16.08 25.21
C ALA A 89 -12.17 -15.40 24.30
N GLY A 90 -12.04 -15.53 22.96
CA GLY A 90 -12.94 -14.92 21.98
C GLY A 90 -12.40 -13.66 21.33
N LEU A 91 -13.22 -13.04 20.47
CA LEU A 91 -12.86 -11.85 19.72
C LEU A 91 -12.93 -10.61 20.63
N LYS A 92 -11.86 -9.82 20.64
CA LYS A 92 -11.75 -8.55 21.39
C LYS A 92 -11.62 -7.39 20.42
N VAL A 93 -12.03 -6.20 20.83
CA VAL A 93 -11.97 -4.99 19.99
C VAL A 93 -11.11 -3.93 20.68
N VAL A 94 -10.17 -3.37 19.91
CA VAL A 94 -9.41 -2.18 20.27
C VAL A 94 -9.73 -1.10 19.26
N ALA A 95 -10.28 0.02 19.71
CA ALA A 95 -10.70 1.11 18.84
C ALA A 95 -10.21 2.46 19.37
N ASP A 96 -10.07 3.42 18.44
CA ASP A 96 -9.76 4.81 18.77
C ASP A 96 -10.98 5.47 19.44
N PRO A 97 -10.90 5.82 20.73
CA PRO A 97 -12.06 6.36 21.45
C PRO A 97 -12.54 7.72 20.91
N ARG A 98 -11.67 8.45 20.20
CA ARG A 98 -12.03 9.76 19.62
C ARG A 98 -12.99 9.61 18.43
N ARG A 99 -12.88 8.50 17.69
CA ARG A 99 -13.67 8.21 16.47
C ARG A 99 -14.74 7.13 16.68
N SER A 100 -14.55 6.29 17.68
CA SER A 100 -15.47 5.20 18.03
C SER A 100 -15.74 5.19 19.53
N PRO A 101 -16.35 6.26 20.12
CA PRO A 101 -16.55 6.38 21.57
C PRO A 101 -17.43 5.27 22.14
N THR A 102 -18.39 4.76 21.38
CA THR A 102 -19.26 3.65 21.76
C THR A 102 -18.50 2.33 21.97
N ARG A 103 -17.30 2.19 21.43
CA ARG A 103 -16.45 1.00 21.58
C ARG A 103 -15.46 1.13 22.75
N LEU A 104 -15.39 2.28 23.43
CA LEU A 104 -14.46 2.51 24.55
C LEU A 104 -14.59 1.47 25.65
N PRO A 105 -15.79 1.08 26.15
CA PRO A 105 -15.91 0.05 27.18
C PRO A 105 -15.31 -1.29 26.73
N ARG A 106 -15.53 -1.69 25.49
CA ARG A 106 -14.96 -2.93 24.91
C ARG A 106 -13.44 -2.86 24.82
N THR A 107 -12.87 -1.70 24.48
CA THR A 107 -11.43 -1.46 24.43
C THR A 107 -10.81 -1.59 25.82
N LEU A 108 -11.39 -0.96 26.83
CA LEU A 108 -10.91 -0.99 28.21
C LEU A 108 -11.00 -2.40 28.84
N THR A 109 -12.04 -3.15 28.50
CA THR A 109 -12.25 -4.53 29.01
C THR A 109 -11.58 -5.60 28.13
N SER A 110 -10.89 -5.21 27.06
CA SER A 110 -10.24 -6.16 26.16
C SER A 110 -9.08 -6.94 26.79
N GLY A 111 -8.43 -6.35 27.82
CA GLY A 111 -7.17 -6.84 28.37
C GLY A 111 -5.96 -6.64 27.45
N LEU A 112 -6.13 -5.85 26.36
CA LEU A 112 -5.09 -5.54 25.37
C LEU A 112 -4.43 -4.18 25.61
N VAL A 113 -5.06 -3.31 26.40
CA VAL A 113 -4.59 -1.93 26.60
C VAL A 113 -4.43 -1.69 28.10
N THR A 114 -3.22 -1.37 28.52
CA THR A 114 -2.91 -0.98 29.90
C THR A 114 -2.41 0.47 29.95
N PRO A 115 -2.56 1.19 31.08
CA PRO A 115 -2.04 2.55 31.20
C PRO A 115 -0.54 2.65 30.92
N ARG A 116 0.24 1.65 31.34
CA ARG A 116 1.68 1.58 31.11
C ARG A 116 2.03 1.46 29.62
N GLU A 117 1.35 0.57 28.91
CA GLU A 117 1.55 0.38 27.47
C GLU A 117 1.08 1.61 26.69
N THR A 118 -0.03 2.23 27.08
CA THR A 118 -0.52 3.49 26.49
C THR A 118 0.52 4.59 26.65
N ALA A 119 1.11 4.77 27.82
CA ALA A 119 2.15 5.77 28.06
C ALA A 119 3.41 5.48 27.21
N ALA A 120 3.81 4.19 27.09
CA ALA A 120 4.92 3.79 26.24
C ALA A 120 4.65 4.07 24.76
N LEU A 121 3.43 3.78 24.28
CA LEU A 121 3.01 4.05 22.91
C LEU A 121 2.97 5.57 22.62
N VAL A 122 2.49 6.38 23.55
CA VAL A 122 2.52 7.85 23.44
C VAL A 122 3.96 8.36 23.36
N ARG A 123 4.87 7.83 24.17
CA ARG A 123 6.30 8.16 24.08
C ARG A 123 6.91 7.76 22.75
N TRP A 124 6.56 6.58 22.22
CA TRP A 124 7.04 6.08 20.95
C TRP A 124 6.56 6.88 19.74
N LEU A 125 5.26 7.21 19.70
CA LEU A 125 4.62 7.86 18.56
C LEU A 125 4.54 9.39 18.67
N GLY A 126 4.54 9.93 19.88
CA GLY A 126 4.33 11.36 20.16
C GLY A 126 5.25 12.29 19.36
N PRO A 127 6.56 12.03 19.27
CA PRO A 127 7.47 12.83 18.44
C PRO A 127 7.06 12.87 16.96
N ALA A 128 6.61 11.74 16.40
CA ALA A 128 6.17 11.66 15.01
C ALA A 128 4.82 12.37 14.78
N LEU A 129 3.94 12.41 15.78
CA LEU A 129 2.71 13.19 15.72
C LEU A 129 2.99 14.69 15.76
N ALA A 130 3.85 15.14 16.67
CA ALA A 130 4.13 16.55 16.90
C ALA A 130 5.07 17.16 15.84
N ARG A 131 6.13 16.43 15.46
CA ARG A 131 7.20 16.95 14.59
C ARG A 131 7.61 15.90 13.54
N PRO A 132 6.75 15.56 12.57
CA PRO A 132 6.97 14.45 11.63
C PRO A 132 8.27 14.59 10.82
N ARG A 133 8.61 15.81 10.38
CA ARG A 133 9.87 16.07 9.62
C ARG A 133 11.12 15.83 10.44
N HIS A 134 11.09 16.13 11.73
CA HIS A 134 12.20 15.89 12.64
C HIS A 134 12.39 14.38 12.89
N SER A 135 11.29 13.66 13.05
CA SER A 135 11.31 12.20 13.25
C SER A 135 11.87 11.44 12.05
N LEU A 136 11.84 12.01 10.84
CA LEU A 136 12.45 11.42 9.63
C LEU A 136 13.95 11.72 9.48
N ARG A 137 14.50 12.68 10.23
CA ARG A 137 15.91 13.12 10.13
C ARG A 137 16.78 12.69 11.29
N GLY A 138 16.17 12.18 12.36
CA GLY A 138 16.87 11.68 13.53
C GLY A 138 17.50 10.29 13.32
N PRO A 139 18.22 9.77 14.32
CA PRO A 139 18.65 8.38 14.32
C PRO A 139 17.45 7.45 14.14
N ASP A 140 17.60 6.48 13.24
CA ASP A 140 16.56 5.51 12.93
C ASP A 140 16.98 4.12 13.37
N LEU A 141 16.09 3.42 14.01
CA LEU A 141 16.24 2.05 14.49
C LEU A 141 15.34 1.13 13.67
N THR A 142 15.51 -0.15 13.81
CA THR A 142 14.50 -1.11 13.39
C THR A 142 13.23 -0.93 14.22
N LEU A 143 12.10 -1.37 13.69
CA LEU A 143 10.81 -1.29 14.39
C LEU A 143 10.87 -2.00 15.75
N GLU A 144 11.47 -3.20 15.78
CA GLU A 144 11.65 -4.01 16.99
C GLU A 144 12.48 -3.26 18.04
N GLU A 145 13.69 -2.81 17.70
CA GLU A 145 14.56 -2.04 18.59
C GLU A 145 13.90 -0.75 19.10
N SER A 146 13.14 -0.10 18.24
CA SER A 146 12.42 1.13 18.59
C SER A 146 11.29 0.89 19.59
N PHE A 147 10.57 -0.22 19.48
CA PHE A 147 9.59 -0.63 20.48
C PHE A 147 10.25 -0.92 21.83
N ASP A 148 11.36 -1.67 21.81
CA ASP A 148 12.11 -2.03 23.03
C ASP A 148 12.64 -0.80 23.76
N THR A 149 13.27 0.11 23.01
CA THR A 149 13.80 1.38 23.54
C THR A 149 12.70 2.26 24.15
N ALA A 150 11.53 2.31 23.53
CA ALA A 150 10.39 3.08 24.04
C ALA A 150 9.64 2.36 25.19
N GLY A 151 9.95 1.09 25.46
CA GLY A 151 9.27 0.26 26.45
C GLY A 151 7.86 -0.16 26.03
N VAL A 152 7.59 -0.17 24.71
CA VAL A 152 6.35 -0.73 24.15
C VAL A 152 6.46 -2.25 24.24
N ARG A 153 5.75 -2.84 25.17
CA ARG A 153 5.79 -4.28 25.51
C ARG A 153 4.39 -4.77 25.89
N GLY A 154 4.21 -6.09 25.99
CA GLY A 154 2.95 -6.70 26.44
C GLY A 154 1.93 -6.93 25.34
N PRO A 155 0.66 -7.21 25.70
CA PRO A 155 -0.38 -7.61 24.75
C PRO A 155 -0.67 -6.61 23.63
N LEU A 156 -0.62 -5.30 23.92
CA LEU A 156 -0.86 -4.28 22.89
C LEU A 156 0.20 -4.37 21.76
N ARG A 157 1.47 -4.57 22.11
CA ARG A 157 2.51 -4.78 21.11
C ARG A 157 2.31 -6.10 20.37
N ALA A 158 2.27 -7.20 21.12
CA ALA A 158 2.42 -8.54 20.55
C ALA A 158 1.15 -9.06 19.84
N GLU A 159 -0.03 -8.63 20.29
CA GLU A 159 -1.30 -9.11 19.76
C GLU A 159 -1.99 -8.08 18.84
N VAL A 160 -1.56 -6.81 18.86
CA VAL A 160 -2.19 -5.73 18.05
C VAL A 160 -1.18 -5.09 17.11
N LEU A 161 -0.13 -4.42 17.65
CA LEU A 161 0.73 -3.56 16.83
C LEU A 161 1.60 -4.36 15.88
N GLU A 162 2.26 -5.43 16.34
CA GLU A 162 3.11 -6.26 15.49
C GLU A 162 2.30 -6.98 14.41
N PRO A 163 1.19 -7.68 14.69
CA PRO A 163 0.37 -8.29 13.64
C PRO A 163 -0.21 -7.28 12.65
N PHE A 164 -0.68 -6.13 13.13
CA PHE A 164 -1.20 -5.08 12.28
C PHE A 164 -0.12 -4.51 11.35
N LEU A 165 1.02 -4.12 11.91
CA LEU A 165 2.13 -3.55 11.14
C LEU A 165 2.75 -4.57 10.20
N ALA A 166 2.85 -5.84 10.58
CA ALA A 166 3.32 -6.89 9.68
C ALA A 166 2.46 -6.99 8.41
N GLY A 167 1.14 -6.87 8.55
CA GLY A 167 0.23 -6.83 7.40
C GLY A 167 0.40 -5.57 6.55
N VAL A 168 0.48 -4.39 7.17
CA VAL A 168 0.64 -3.09 6.48
C VAL A 168 1.98 -2.98 5.76
N LEU A 169 3.05 -3.52 6.36
CA LEU A 169 4.42 -3.49 5.84
C LEU A 169 4.75 -4.67 4.91
N ALA A 170 3.86 -5.66 4.84
CA ALA A 170 4.12 -6.97 4.26
C ALA A 170 5.41 -7.62 4.82
N ASP A 171 5.75 -7.32 6.08
CA ASP A 171 7.00 -7.73 6.73
C ASP A 171 6.80 -7.98 8.23
N ALA A 172 6.98 -9.23 8.65
CA ALA A 172 6.92 -9.64 10.06
C ALA A 172 8.32 -9.72 10.72
N SER A 173 9.38 -9.30 10.02
CA SER A 173 10.75 -9.47 10.53
C SER A 173 11.16 -8.47 11.63
N GLY A 174 10.36 -7.43 11.87
CA GLY A 174 10.70 -6.34 12.78
C GLY A 174 11.84 -5.41 12.32
N ARG A 175 12.47 -5.69 11.15
CA ARG A 175 13.63 -4.96 10.62
C ARG A 175 13.30 -3.73 9.78
N THR A 176 12.03 -3.51 9.49
CA THR A 176 11.58 -2.27 8.84
C THR A 176 11.91 -1.06 9.70
N SER A 177 12.25 0.05 9.06
CA SER A 177 12.53 1.34 9.69
C SER A 177 11.42 1.77 10.65
N ALA A 178 11.79 2.13 11.87
CA ALA A 178 10.86 2.68 12.85
C ALA A 178 10.34 4.07 12.43
N ALA A 179 11.15 4.88 11.76
CA ALA A 179 10.73 6.17 11.25
C ALA A 179 9.61 6.00 10.22
N PHE A 180 9.73 5.03 9.30
CA PHE A 180 8.67 4.71 8.34
C PHE A 180 7.42 4.17 9.03
N ALA A 181 7.55 3.20 9.93
CA ALA A 181 6.41 2.64 10.67
C ALA A 181 5.66 3.71 11.48
N LYS A 182 6.37 4.62 12.16
CA LYS A 182 5.76 5.75 12.89
C LYS A 182 4.98 6.69 11.95
N MET A 183 5.47 6.94 10.74
CA MET A 183 4.76 7.75 9.75
C MET A 183 3.46 7.09 9.27
N LEU A 184 3.48 5.77 9.09
CA LEU A 184 2.27 5.01 8.76
C LEU A 184 1.26 5.04 9.91
N VAL A 185 1.69 4.72 11.13
CA VAL A 185 0.81 4.76 12.32
C VAL A 185 0.26 6.17 12.55
N ARG A 186 1.09 7.22 12.36
CA ARG A 186 0.62 8.61 12.39
C ARG A 186 -0.53 8.84 11.41
N SER A 187 -0.43 8.32 10.20
CA SER A 187 -1.48 8.48 9.19
C SER A 187 -2.78 7.78 9.59
N PHE A 188 -2.70 6.61 10.22
CA PHE A 188 -3.87 5.93 10.79
C PHE A 188 -4.49 6.69 11.97
N VAL A 189 -3.66 7.34 12.79
CA VAL A 189 -4.12 8.18 13.92
C VAL A 189 -4.81 9.45 13.43
N LEU A 190 -4.40 10.02 12.30
CA LEU A 190 -4.92 11.29 11.76
C LEU A 190 -6.03 11.13 10.73
N GLY A 191 -6.18 9.96 10.13
CA GLY A 191 -7.20 9.68 9.13
C GLY A 191 -7.74 8.27 9.22
N THR A 192 -8.97 8.09 8.81
CA THR A 192 -9.58 6.77 8.70
C THR A 192 -9.37 6.26 7.26
N PRO A 193 -8.62 5.16 7.07
CA PRO A 193 -8.43 4.61 5.74
C PRO A 193 -9.74 4.01 5.21
N GLY A 194 -9.85 4.00 3.89
CA GLY A 194 -11.01 3.49 3.20
C GLY A 194 -10.69 2.93 1.82
N LEU A 195 -11.74 2.55 1.13
CA LEU A 195 -11.72 1.98 -0.21
C LEU A 195 -12.58 2.87 -1.14
N PRO A 196 -12.09 3.26 -2.34
CA PRO A 196 -12.90 3.94 -3.33
C PRO A 196 -14.11 3.11 -3.73
N GLY A 197 -15.25 3.74 -3.94
CA GLY A 197 -16.49 3.04 -4.30
C GLY A 197 -16.41 2.23 -5.59
N GLY A 198 -15.53 2.61 -6.51
CA GLY A 198 -15.25 1.90 -7.76
C GLY A 198 -14.16 0.82 -7.68
N GLY A 199 -13.61 0.54 -6.49
CA GLY A 199 -12.40 -0.25 -6.31
C GLY A 199 -11.15 0.63 -6.26
N MET A 200 -10.03 0.09 -5.80
CA MET A 200 -8.77 0.84 -5.75
C MET A 200 -8.31 1.34 -7.13
N GLN A 201 -8.72 0.68 -8.21
CA GLN A 201 -8.48 1.07 -9.61
C GLN A 201 -8.97 2.50 -9.92
N ALA A 202 -10.02 2.97 -9.27
CA ALA A 202 -10.56 4.31 -9.48
C ALA A 202 -9.54 5.43 -9.16
N LEU A 203 -8.59 5.18 -8.25
CA LEU A 203 -7.55 6.15 -7.92
C LEU A 203 -6.59 6.42 -9.09
N PRO A 204 -5.92 5.43 -9.70
CA PRO A 204 -5.08 5.70 -10.86
C PRO A 204 -5.89 6.18 -12.08
N GLU A 205 -7.12 5.75 -12.27
CA GLU A 205 -8.00 6.27 -13.33
C GLU A 205 -8.28 7.77 -13.16
N GLN A 206 -8.57 8.23 -11.94
CA GLN A 206 -8.71 9.65 -11.64
C GLN A 206 -7.44 10.44 -11.99
N LEU A 207 -6.27 9.90 -11.64
CA LEU A 207 -4.98 10.54 -11.94
C LEU A 207 -4.66 10.52 -13.44
N ALA A 208 -5.10 9.53 -14.18
CA ALA A 208 -4.87 9.40 -15.61
C ALA A 208 -5.83 10.28 -16.45
N ALA A 209 -7.01 10.60 -15.93
CA ALA A 209 -8.04 11.31 -16.67
C ALA A 209 -7.57 12.60 -17.37
N PRO A 210 -6.73 13.48 -16.77
CA PRO A 210 -6.22 14.66 -17.45
C PRO A 210 -5.25 14.37 -18.61
N LEU A 211 -4.71 13.16 -18.71
CA LEU A 211 -3.73 12.78 -19.73
C LEU A 211 -4.39 12.30 -21.04
N GLY A 212 -5.63 11.83 -20.99
CA GLY A 212 -6.38 11.37 -22.17
C GLY A 212 -5.55 10.42 -23.06
N ASP A 213 -5.48 10.74 -24.35
CA ASP A 213 -4.75 9.96 -25.36
C ASP A 213 -3.23 9.94 -25.18
N ARG A 214 -2.70 10.62 -24.18
CA ARG A 214 -1.27 10.60 -23.86
C ARG A 214 -0.85 9.36 -23.07
N VAL A 215 -1.77 8.47 -22.74
CA VAL A 215 -1.47 7.16 -22.12
C VAL A 215 -1.61 6.07 -23.18
N ARG A 216 -0.53 5.33 -23.42
CA ARG A 216 -0.47 4.17 -24.32
C ARG A 216 -0.38 2.91 -23.47
N LEU A 217 -1.41 2.09 -23.54
CA LEU A 217 -1.51 0.79 -22.86
C LEU A 217 -1.04 -0.34 -23.78
N GLY A 218 -0.66 -1.48 -23.19
CA GLY A 218 -0.22 -2.68 -23.93
C GLY A 218 1.15 -2.54 -24.60
N GLU A 219 1.90 -1.49 -24.27
CA GLU A 219 3.17 -1.18 -24.90
C GLU A 219 4.34 -1.32 -23.89
N ARG A 220 5.07 -2.44 -24.00
CA ARG A 220 6.21 -2.72 -23.13
C ARG A 220 7.49 -2.10 -23.67
N VAL A 221 8.13 -1.26 -22.86
CA VAL A 221 9.48 -0.75 -23.11
C VAL A 221 10.51 -1.80 -22.68
N HIS A 222 11.51 -2.05 -23.51
CA HIS A 222 12.57 -3.01 -23.26
C HIS A 222 13.98 -2.42 -23.28
N ALA A 223 14.17 -1.22 -23.83
CA ALA A 223 15.47 -0.56 -23.82
C ALA A 223 15.36 0.97 -23.84
N ILE A 224 16.34 1.61 -23.20
CA ILE A 224 16.54 3.06 -23.19
C ILE A 224 17.99 3.30 -23.64
N THR A 225 18.17 4.20 -24.60
CA THR A 225 19.49 4.66 -25.03
C THR A 225 19.59 6.16 -24.76
N ASP A 226 20.44 6.54 -23.80
CA ASP A 226 20.71 7.92 -23.44
C ASP A 226 21.76 8.49 -24.42
N GLY A 227 21.32 9.33 -25.31
CA GLY A 227 22.14 9.88 -26.41
C GLY A 227 22.53 11.36 -26.16
N ARG A 228 23.44 11.88 -26.99
CA ARG A 228 23.96 13.25 -26.86
C ARG A 228 22.92 14.35 -27.07
N THR A 229 21.92 14.11 -27.91
CA THR A 229 20.89 15.11 -28.27
C THR A 229 19.49 14.79 -27.71
N GLY A 230 19.30 13.60 -27.10
CA GLY A 230 18.04 13.13 -26.57
C GLY A 230 18.11 11.67 -26.20
N VAL A 231 17.00 11.12 -25.75
CA VAL A 231 16.88 9.70 -25.41
C VAL A 231 16.07 8.96 -26.47
N SER A 232 16.44 7.70 -26.71
CA SER A 232 15.67 6.76 -27.52
C SER A 232 15.07 5.69 -26.62
N VAL A 233 13.75 5.50 -26.74
CA VAL A 233 12.97 4.54 -25.95
C VAL A 233 12.41 3.49 -26.89
N ALA A 234 12.94 2.27 -26.82
CA ALA A 234 12.49 1.14 -27.63
C ALA A 234 11.43 0.33 -26.90
N SER A 235 10.28 0.16 -27.54
CA SER A 235 9.15 -0.61 -27.03
C SER A 235 8.77 -1.75 -27.96
N SER A 236 7.78 -2.57 -27.56
CA SER A 236 7.22 -3.63 -28.40
C SER A 236 6.60 -3.12 -29.69
N GLU A 237 6.17 -1.88 -29.74
CA GLU A 237 5.48 -1.29 -30.89
C GLU A 237 6.44 -0.51 -31.80
N ARG A 238 7.26 0.35 -31.23
CA ARG A 238 8.17 1.21 -31.97
C ARG A 238 9.25 1.84 -31.09
N THR A 239 10.23 2.46 -31.74
CA THR A 239 11.19 3.33 -31.04
C THR A 239 10.73 4.78 -31.11
N ARG A 240 10.80 5.48 -29.94
CA ARG A 240 10.49 6.91 -29.81
C ARG A 240 11.70 7.70 -29.39
N SER A 241 11.76 8.95 -29.80
CA SER A 241 12.77 9.92 -29.40
C SER A 241 12.15 11.02 -28.51
N ALA A 242 12.83 11.36 -27.42
CA ALA A 242 12.41 12.43 -26.50
C ALA A 242 13.61 13.22 -25.97
N ARG A 243 13.34 14.38 -25.35
CA ARG A 243 14.37 15.16 -24.66
C ARG A 243 14.81 14.48 -23.35
N SER A 244 13.88 13.82 -22.67
CA SER A 244 14.13 13.10 -21.43
C SER A 244 13.18 11.90 -21.27
N VAL A 245 13.56 10.96 -20.41
CA VAL A 245 12.73 9.81 -20.03
C VAL A 245 12.62 9.68 -18.52
N VAL A 246 11.44 9.32 -18.04
CA VAL A 246 11.18 8.99 -16.63
C VAL A 246 10.83 7.51 -16.53
N VAL A 247 11.64 6.74 -15.81
CA VAL A 247 11.40 5.33 -15.50
C VAL A 247 10.58 5.25 -14.22
N ALA A 248 9.30 4.87 -14.35
CA ALA A 248 8.34 4.74 -13.24
C ALA A 248 7.72 3.34 -13.18
N VAL A 249 8.52 2.34 -13.53
CA VAL A 249 8.13 0.93 -13.61
C VAL A 249 8.14 0.22 -12.26
N GLY A 250 7.64 -1.02 -12.24
CA GLY A 250 7.74 -1.93 -11.10
C GLY A 250 9.20 -2.31 -10.76
N PRO A 251 9.42 -2.85 -9.55
CA PRO A 251 10.77 -3.23 -9.10
C PRO A 251 11.48 -4.22 -10.01
N GLU A 252 10.73 -5.11 -10.67
CA GLU A 252 11.22 -6.14 -11.57
C GLU A 252 11.85 -5.56 -12.85
N ASP A 253 11.25 -4.53 -13.42
CA ASP A 253 11.72 -3.89 -14.67
C ASP A 253 12.70 -2.72 -14.41
N PHE A 254 12.86 -2.29 -13.13
CA PHE A 254 13.65 -1.11 -12.79
C PHE A 254 15.14 -1.30 -13.12
N GLY A 255 15.75 -2.39 -12.64
CA GLY A 255 17.15 -2.69 -12.87
C GLY A 255 17.47 -2.85 -14.36
N PRO A 256 16.73 -3.68 -15.11
CA PRO A 256 16.91 -3.84 -16.55
C PRO A 256 16.86 -2.54 -17.36
N LEU A 257 15.97 -1.61 -17.02
CA LEU A 257 15.82 -0.35 -17.76
C LEU A 257 16.78 0.77 -17.32
N THR A 258 17.28 0.74 -16.09
CA THR A 258 18.14 1.82 -15.56
C THR A 258 19.60 1.43 -15.42
N GLY A 259 19.94 0.14 -15.53
CA GLY A 259 21.27 -0.38 -15.20
C GLY A 259 21.60 -0.35 -13.70
N GLY A 260 20.67 0.12 -12.86
CA GLY A 260 20.82 0.18 -11.41
C GLY A 260 20.33 -1.09 -10.70
N PRO A 261 20.53 -1.19 -9.38
CA PRO A 261 20.04 -2.35 -8.63
C PRO A 261 18.50 -2.34 -8.55
N SER A 262 17.89 -3.51 -8.75
CA SER A 262 16.46 -3.68 -8.52
C SER A 262 16.13 -3.53 -7.02
N PRO A 263 15.03 -2.86 -6.66
CA PRO A 263 14.61 -2.72 -5.28
C PRO A 263 14.27 -4.07 -4.65
N VAL A 264 14.69 -4.26 -3.39
CA VAL A 264 14.24 -5.41 -2.58
C VAL A 264 12.80 -5.19 -2.19
N THR A 265 11.97 -6.21 -2.38
CA THR A 265 10.53 -6.14 -2.10
C THR A 265 10.07 -7.29 -1.22
N ASN A 266 8.97 -7.05 -0.52
CA ASN A 266 8.21 -8.05 0.20
C ASN A 266 7.05 -8.53 -0.68
N ALA A 267 6.67 -9.80 -0.52
CA ALA A 267 5.58 -10.43 -1.26
C ALA A 267 4.41 -10.75 -0.33
N LEU A 268 3.23 -10.86 -0.89
CA LEU A 268 2.03 -11.31 -0.20
C LEU A 268 1.06 -12.04 -1.15
N VAL A 269 0.13 -12.75 -0.56
CA VAL A 269 -0.99 -13.37 -1.25
C VAL A 269 -2.29 -12.86 -0.65
N THR A 270 -3.23 -12.44 -1.48
CA THR A 270 -4.58 -12.11 -1.05
C THR A 270 -5.58 -13.13 -1.58
N TRP A 271 -6.51 -13.48 -0.72
CA TRP A 271 -7.61 -14.40 -1.00
C TRP A 271 -8.92 -13.65 -0.86
N TRP A 272 -9.78 -13.79 -1.84
CA TRP A 272 -11.09 -13.16 -1.87
C TRP A 272 -12.18 -14.23 -1.92
N PHE A 273 -13.05 -14.21 -0.92
CA PHE A 273 -14.14 -15.18 -0.82
C PHE A 273 -15.49 -14.45 -0.78
N GLU A 274 -16.45 -15.04 -1.42
CA GLU A 274 -17.85 -14.76 -1.16
C GLU A 274 -18.30 -15.65 0.01
N ALA A 275 -18.92 -15.03 1.00
CA ALA A 275 -19.55 -15.72 2.12
C ALA A 275 -21.07 -15.55 2.05
N PRO A 276 -21.88 -16.61 2.32
CA PRO A 276 -23.34 -16.52 2.32
C PRO A 276 -23.85 -15.59 3.43
N GLU A 277 -23.16 -15.52 4.54
CA GLU A 277 -23.41 -14.61 5.65
C GLU A 277 -22.11 -13.94 6.09
N ALA A 278 -22.20 -12.70 6.60
CA ALA A 278 -21.04 -12.01 7.15
C ALA A 278 -20.54 -12.74 8.41
N PRO A 279 -19.32 -13.30 8.41
CA PRO A 279 -18.81 -14.01 9.59
C PRO A 279 -18.59 -13.07 10.79
N TYR A 280 -18.48 -11.79 10.53
CA TYR A 280 -18.35 -10.72 11.51
C TYR A 280 -19.07 -9.45 11.01
N SER A 281 -19.80 -8.77 11.89
CA SER A 281 -20.70 -7.67 11.49
C SER A 281 -20.06 -6.28 11.48
N ALA A 282 -18.85 -6.11 12.08
CA ALA A 282 -18.21 -4.81 12.12
C ALA A 282 -17.29 -4.57 10.91
N ALA A 283 -17.13 -3.30 10.53
CA ALA A 283 -16.20 -2.85 9.51
C ALA A 283 -14.78 -2.73 10.06
N LEU A 284 -14.25 -3.80 10.64
CA LEU A 284 -12.94 -3.85 11.30
C LEU A 284 -12.03 -4.85 10.62
N LEU A 285 -10.74 -4.52 10.59
CA LEU A 285 -9.70 -5.51 10.30
C LEU A 285 -9.62 -6.50 11.48
N THR A 286 -9.54 -7.79 11.18
CA THR A 286 -9.39 -8.86 12.18
C THR A 286 -7.96 -9.38 12.15
N LEU A 287 -7.35 -9.45 13.33
CA LEU A 287 -6.00 -9.95 13.60
C LEU A 287 -6.08 -11.22 14.45
N ASP A 288 -5.06 -12.07 14.37
CA ASP A 288 -4.90 -13.21 15.26
C ASP A 288 -3.87 -12.90 16.36
N GLY A 289 -4.32 -12.76 17.58
CA GLY A 289 -3.49 -12.53 18.77
C GLY A 289 -3.33 -13.76 19.66
N ARG A 290 -3.77 -14.97 19.21
CA ARG A 290 -3.72 -16.19 20.05
C ARG A 290 -2.31 -16.63 20.39
N ASN A 291 -1.37 -16.45 19.45
CA ASN A 291 0.03 -16.86 19.62
C ASN A 291 0.97 -15.70 19.30
N PRO A 292 1.26 -14.82 20.28
CA PRO A 292 2.15 -13.70 20.09
C PRO A 292 3.53 -14.13 19.55
N GLY A 293 4.00 -13.46 18.50
CA GLY A 293 5.28 -13.75 17.84
C GLY A 293 5.30 -15.00 16.95
N ARG A 294 4.24 -15.81 16.95
CA ARG A 294 4.12 -16.97 16.06
C ARG A 294 2.68 -17.05 15.54
N PRO A 295 2.44 -16.83 14.24
CA PRO A 295 1.10 -16.93 13.68
C PRO A 295 0.45 -18.28 13.96
N ALA A 296 -0.83 -18.27 14.31
CA ALA A 296 -1.59 -19.52 14.53
C ALA A 296 -1.98 -20.22 13.20
N GLY A 297 -1.84 -19.49 12.09
CA GLY A 297 -2.09 -19.98 10.74
C GLY A 297 -1.57 -18.99 9.69
N PRO A 298 -1.83 -19.22 8.39
CA PRO A 298 -1.24 -18.44 7.30
C PRO A 298 -1.79 -17.02 7.18
N VAL A 299 -2.97 -16.73 7.72
CA VAL A 299 -3.64 -15.42 7.55
C VAL A 299 -3.04 -14.40 8.50
N GLN A 300 -2.44 -13.35 7.95
CA GLN A 300 -1.89 -12.22 8.71
C GLN A 300 -2.99 -11.29 9.22
N HIS A 301 -3.97 -11.00 8.38
CA HIS A 301 -5.18 -10.27 8.71
C HIS A 301 -6.31 -10.62 7.74
N ALA A 302 -7.54 -10.39 8.16
CA ALA A 302 -8.72 -10.57 7.33
C ALA A 302 -9.76 -9.48 7.60
N ALA A 303 -10.68 -9.28 6.65
CA ALA A 303 -11.80 -8.35 6.81
C ALA A 303 -13.03 -8.83 6.03
N VAL A 304 -14.21 -8.51 6.55
CA VAL A 304 -15.45 -8.54 5.77
C VAL A 304 -15.53 -7.19 5.05
N VAL A 305 -14.97 -7.13 3.85
CA VAL A 305 -14.78 -5.88 3.10
C VAL A 305 -16.10 -5.20 2.78
N SER A 306 -17.14 -5.98 2.45
CA SER A 306 -18.48 -5.46 2.19
C SER A 306 -19.15 -4.75 3.37
N ASN A 307 -18.64 -4.92 4.61
CA ASN A 307 -19.12 -4.15 5.76
C ASN A 307 -18.56 -2.72 5.78
N ALA A 308 -17.33 -2.54 5.32
CA ALA A 308 -16.68 -1.23 5.24
C ALA A 308 -16.98 -0.54 3.90
N ALA A 309 -17.03 -1.30 2.83
CA ALA A 309 -17.26 -0.85 1.46
C ALA A 309 -18.37 -1.69 0.82
N PRO A 310 -19.65 -1.36 1.06
CA PRO A 310 -20.80 -2.09 0.49
C PRO A 310 -20.79 -2.18 -1.04
N SER A 311 -20.19 -1.19 -1.73
CA SER A 311 -20.07 -1.21 -3.20
C SER A 311 -19.14 -2.30 -3.74
N TYR A 312 -18.36 -2.96 -2.87
CA TYR A 312 -17.45 -4.04 -3.28
C TYR A 312 -18.14 -5.38 -3.51
N ALA A 313 -19.38 -5.52 -3.07
CA ALA A 313 -20.19 -6.73 -3.25
C ALA A 313 -21.54 -6.43 -3.86
N PRO A 314 -22.14 -7.35 -4.60
CA PRO A 314 -23.55 -7.25 -5.00
C PRO A 314 -24.47 -7.15 -3.76
N PRO A 315 -25.63 -6.49 -3.86
CA PRO A 315 -26.56 -6.34 -2.74
C PRO A 315 -26.91 -7.68 -2.08
N GLY A 316 -26.83 -7.71 -0.75
CA GLY A 316 -27.15 -8.91 0.04
C GLY A 316 -26.08 -10.00 0.03
N ARG A 317 -24.90 -9.75 -0.58
CA ARG A 317 -23.77 -10.69 -0.62
C ARG A 317 -22.59 -10.14 0.18
N HIS A 318 -21.73 -11.02 0.69
CA HIS A 318 -20.63 -10.64 1.56
C HIS A 318 -19.28 -11.00 0.94
N LEU A 319 -18.39 -9.99 0.90
CA LEU A 319 -17.03 -10.13 0.43
C LEU A 319 -16.06 -10.22 1.60
N VAL A 320 -15.33 -11.29 1.68
CA VAL A 320 -14.29 -11.55 2.69
C VAL A 320 -12.92 -11.54 2.04
N GLN A 321 -12.01 -10.81 2.64
CA GLN A 321 -10.62 -10.74 2.23
C GLN A 321 -9.71 -11.36 3.30
N ALA A 322 -8.68 -12.10 2.89
CA ALA A 322 -7.59 -12.58 3.74
C ALA A 322 -6.25 -12.28 3.09
N THR A 323 -5.31 -11.73 3.87
CA THR A 323 -3.91 -11.51 3.46
C THR A 323 -2.99 -12.51 4.15
N CYS A 324 -2.11 -13.11 3.36
CA CYS A 324 -1.03 -13.96 3.83
C CYS A 324 0.32 -13.35 3.41
N LEU A 325 1.31 -13.34 4.30
CA LEU A 325 2.66 -12.90 3.95
C LEU A 325 3.40 -14.02 3.24
N ALA A 326 4.05 -13.72 2.12
CA ALA A 326 4.85 -14.68 1.35
C ALA A 326 6.37 -14.50 1.57
N GLY A 327 6.78 -13.56 2.41
CA GLY A 327 8.19 -13.27 2.69
C GLY A 327 8.96 -12.75 1.48
N ARG A 328 10.28 -12.63 1.65
CA ARG A 328 11.20 -12.28 0.56
C ARG A 328 11.57 -13.54 -0.18
N GLY A 329 11.20 -13.62 -1.45
CA GLY A 329 11.42 -14.82 -2.27
C GLY A 329 10.14 -15.55 -2.68
N GLY A 330 8.97 -15.08 -2.20
CA GLY A 330 7.68 -15.39 -2.82
C GLY A 330 7.15 -16.82 -2.64
N THR A 331 7.62 -17.57 -1.64
CA THR A 331 6.95 -18.85 -1.32
C THR A 331 5.59 -18.54 -0.71
N ALA A 332 4.55 -18.83 -1.47
CA ALA A 332 3.18 -18.71 -0.98
C ALA A 332 2.99 -19.63 0.25
N PRO A 333 2.42 -19.11 1.34
CA PRO A 333 2.01 -19.98 2.42
C PRO A 333 0.90 -20.92 1.95
N ASP A 334 0.72 -21.97 2.67
CA ASP A 334 -0.19 -23.08 2.50
C ASP A 334 -1.46 -22.84 1.67
N GLY A 335 -2.00 -23.91 1.07
CA GLY A 335 -3.12 -23.83 0.14
C GLY A 335 -4.42 -23.29 0.74
N GLU A 336 -5.45 -23.18 -0.10
CA GLU A 336 -6.78 -22.67 0.25
C GLU A 336 -7.37 -23.31 1.52
N SER A 337 -7.13 -24.60 1.74
CA SER A 337 -7.65 -25.34 2.90
C SER A 337 -7.13 -24.75 4.22
N ALA A 338 -5.83 -24.44 4.31
CA ALA A 338 -5.23 -23.87 5.52
C ALA A 338 -5.73 -22.43 5.77
N VAL A 339 -5.93 -21.65 4.70
CA VAL A 339 -6.52 -20.30 4.81
C VAL A 339 -7.96 -20.37 5.30
N ARG A 340 -8.78 -21.26 4.73
CA ARG A 340 -10.17 -21.49 5.17
C ARG A 340 -10.26 -21.95 6.62
N GLN A 341 -9.41 -22.88 7.04
CA GLN A 341 -9.34 -23.33 8.42
C GLN A 341 -9.02 -22.17 9.35
N HIS A 342 -7.98 -21.37 9.03
CA HIS A 342 -7.59 -20.23 9.87
C HIS A 342 -8.69 -19.17 9.94
N LEU A 343 -9.39 -18.86 8.83
CA LEU A 343 -10.54 -17.95 8.82
C LEU A 343 -11.71 -18.48 9.67
N ALA A 344 -11.96 -19.80 9.61
CA ALA A 344 -12.98 -20.43 10.46
C ALA A 344 -12.66 -20.28 11.95
N GLU A 345 -11.39 -20.42 12.31
CA GLU A 345 -10.92 -20.21 13.68
C GLU A 345 -10.95 -18.73 14.11
N LEU A 346 -10.60 -17.81 13.21
CA LEU A 346 -10.63 -16.37 13.49
C LEU A 346 -12.00 -15.87 13.94
N TRP A 347 -13.05 -16.32 13.25
CA TRP A 347 -14.42 -15.86 13.52
C TRP A 347 -15.32 -16.90 14.18
N GLU A 348 -14.83 -18.13 14.43
CA GLU A 348 -15.64 -19.25 14.94
C GLU A 348 -16.87 -19.51 14.07
N ARG A 349 -16.65 -19.48 12.75
CA ARG A 349 -17.67 -19.69 11.73
C ARG A 349 -17.17 -20.67 10.67
N PRO A 350 -18.00 -21.60 10.20
CA PRO A 350 -17.60 -22.51 9.14
C PRO A 350 -17.38 -21.76 7.82
N THR A 351 -16.36 -22.18 7.07
CA THR A 351 -15.99 -21.59 5.77
C THR A 351 -16.23 -22.54 4.59
N ARG A 352 -16.81 -23.71 4.84
CA ARG A 352 -17.03 -24.75 3.79
C ARG A 352 -17.91 -24.26 2.65
N ASP A 353 -18.92 -23.42 2.96
CA ASP A 353 -19.90 -22.89 2.00
C ASP A 353 -19.44 -21.57 1.35
N TRP A 354 -18.23 -21.12 1.65
CA TRP A 354 -17.67 -19.92 1.01
C TRP A 354 -17.17 -20.26 -0.39
N ARG A 355 -17.39 -19.38 -1.34
CA ARG A 355 -16.87 -19.52 -2.70
C ARG A 355 -15.59 -18.71 -2.85
N LEU A 356 -14.50 -19.34 -3.29
CA LEU A 356 -13.29 -18.63 -3.69
C LEU A 356 -13.61 -17.85 -4.99
N LEU A 357 -13.43 -16.54 -4.96
CA LEU A 357 -13.58 -15.66 -6.12
C LEU A 357 -12.27 -15.57 -6.90
N VAL A 358 -11.20 -15.19 -6.20
CA VAL A 358 -9.88 -15.04 -6.80
C VAL A 358 -8.78 -15.09 -5.72
N ARG A 359 -7.61 -15.56 -6.12
CA ARG A 359 -6.36 -15.52 -5.36
C ARG A 359 -5.35 -14.68 -6.15
N HIS A 360 -4.83 -13.62 -5.53
CA HIS A 360 -3.75 -12.83 -6.12
C HIS A 360 -2.43 -13.12 -5.41
N GLU A 361 -1.43 -13.51 -6.17
CA GLU A 361 -0.05 -13.64 -5.71
C GLU A 361 0.75 -12.42 -6.18
N ILE A 362 1.28 -11.65 -5.24
CA ILE A 362 1.92 -10.37 -5.51
C ILE A 362 3.36 -10.44 -5.02
N THR A 363 4.24 -10.84 -5.93
CA THR A 363 5.66 -11.08 -5.65
C THR A 363 6.41 -9.79 -5.30
N HIS A 364 5.97 -8.65 -5.81
CA HIS A 364 6.56 -7.33 -5.57
C HIS A 364 5.54 -6.38 -4.94
N ALA A 365 4.94 -6.79 -3.82
CA ALA A 365 3.83 -6.05 -3.21
C ALA A 365 4.28 -4.70 -2.65
N LEU A 366 5.38 -4.67 -1.89
CA LEU A 366 5.85 -3.47 -1.22
C LEU A 366 7.39 -3.43 -1.18
N PRO A 367 8.03 -2.30 -1.54
CA PRO A 367 9.47 -2.12 -1.33
C PRO A 367 9.82 -2.25 0.16
N PHE A 368 10.86 -3.02 0.45
CA PHE A 368 11.38 -3.13 1.79
C PHE A 368 12.12 -1.86 2.20
N GLN A 369 11.81 -1.33 3.37
CA GLN A 369 12.36 -0.09 3.90
C GLN A 369 13.17 -0.36 5.19
N PRO A 370 14.43 -0.78 5.10
CA PRO A 370 15.26 -1.04 6.29
C PRO A 370 15.64 0.25 7.01
N ALA A 371 16.03 0.12 8.27
CA ALA A 371 16.73 1.18 8.97
C ALA A 371 18.20 1.28 8.51
N PRO A 372 18.78 2.50 8.38
CA PRO A 372 18.12 3.79 8.46
C PRO A 372 17.28 4.11 7.20
N LEU A 373 16.11 4.72 7.41
CA LEU A 373 15.19 5.07 6.32
C LEU A 373 15.85 6.00 5.30
N ARG A 374 15.76 5.62 4.04
CA ARG A 374 16.22 6.43 2.91
C ARG A 374 15.02 6.93 2.11
N VAL A 375 14.70 8.21 2.26
CA VAL A 375 13.67 8.90 1.48
C VAL A 375 14.31 9.83 0.45
N ALA A 376 13.51 10.22 -0.55
CA ALA A 376 13.90 11.18 -1.56
C ALA A 376 15.22 10.81 -2.30
N ALA A 377 15.32 9.55 -2.76
CA ALA A 377 16.42 9.14 -3.61
C ALA A 377 16.58 10.08 -4.82
N PRO A 378 17.83 10.28 -5.36
CA PRO A 378 18.05 11.19 -6.48
C PRO A 378 17.08 10.94 -7.63
N ALA A 379 16.50 12.01 -8.18
CA ALA A 379 15.56 11.90 -9.29
C ALA A 379 16.26 11.42 -10.57
N ARG A 380 17.47 11.92 -10.81
CA ARG A 380 18.29 11.63 -12.01
C ARG A 380 19.09 10.35 -11.81
N VAL A 381 19.09 9.47 -12.77
CA VAL A 381 19.83 8.18 -12.79
C VAL A 381 20.71 8.02 -14.04
N GLY A 382 20.57 8.88 -15.03
CA GLY A 382 21.40 9.03 -16.24
C GLY A 382 21.48 10.49 -16.65
N GLU A 383 22.05 10.80 -17.80
CA GLU A 383 22.16 12.19 -18.27
C GLU A 383 20.79 12.82 -18.54
N ARG A 384 19.90 12.06 -19.18
CA ARG A 384 18.49 12.44 -19.49
C ARG A 384 17.49 11.41 -18.97
N VAL A 385 17.93 10.52 -18.07
CA VAL A 385 17.12 9.45 -17.50
C VAL A 385 16.83 9.76 -16.04
N TYR A 386 15.55 9.76 -15.69
CA TYR A 386 15.04 10.01 -14.36
C TYR A 386 14.29 8.78 -13.83
N ALA A 387 14.13 8.67 -12.52
CA ALA A 387 13.46 7.53 -11.90
C ALA A 387 12.48 7.94 -10.82
N ALA A 388 11.24 7.47 -10.93
CA ALA A 388 10.17 7.67 -9.96
C ALA A 388 9.62 6.33 -9.45
N GLY A 389 9.04 6.34 -8.26
CA GLY A 389 8.44 5.16 -7.64
C GLY A 389 8.41 5.28 -6.12
N ASP A 390 7.60 4.46 -5.46
CA ASP A 390 7.56 4.37 -4.00
C ASP A 390 8.87 3.82 -3.41
N HIS A 391 9.61 3.00 -4.15
CA HIS A 391 10.95 2.54 -3.79
C HIS A 391 12.01 3.65 -3.80
N ARG A 392 11.70 4.80 -4.39
CA ARG A 392 12.57 6.00 -4.43
C ARG A 392 12.21 7.02 -3.34
N ASP A 393 11.17 6.73 -2.55
CA ASP A 393 10.67 7.55 -1.46
C ASP A 393 10.18 6.64 -0.31
N THR A 394 8.98 6.80 0.21
CA THR A 394 8.39 5.85 1.17
C THR A 394 7.52 4.81 0.44
N ALA A 395 7.59 3.56 0.84
CA ALA A 395 6.85 2.44 0.27
C ALA A 395 5.34 2.56 0.55
N SER A 396 4.66 3.44 -0.18
CA SER A 396 3.24 3.78 0.03
C SER A 396 2.67 4.58 -1.14
N ILE A 397 1.34 4.68 -1.21
CA ILE A 397 0.64 5.62 -2.12
C ILE A 397 1.19 7.04 -1.96
N GLN A 398 1.41 7.49 -0.71
CA GLN A 398 2.04 8.77 -0.40
C GLN A 398 3.39 8.92 -1.08
N GLY A 399 4.28 7.96 -0.93
CA GLY A 399 5.63 8.02 -1.48
C GLY A 399 5.67 7.93 -3.01
N ALA A 400 4.79 7.13 -3.60
CA ALA A 400 4.65 7.06 -5.05
C ALA A 400 4.28 8.43 -5.65
N LEU A 401 3.24 9.08 -5.11
CA LEU A 401 2.80 10.41 -5.57
C LEU A 401 3.88 11.49 -5.35
N VAL A 402 4.52 11.50 -4.18
CA VAL A 402 5.59 12.46 -3.85
C VAL A 402 6.81 12.26 -4.75
N SER A 403 7.19 11.01 -5.01
CA SER A 403 8.29 10.68 -5.91
C SER A 403 8.02 11.17 -7.33
N GLY A 404 6.81 10.93 -7.86
CA GLY A 404 6.40 11.41 -9.18
C GLY A 404 6.49 12.93 -9.32
N ASP A 405 5.92 13.67 -8.36
CA ASP A 405 5.96 15.14 -8.35
C ASP A 405 7.39 15.69 -8.21
N ARG A 406 8.23 15.06 -7.39
CA ARG A 406 9.64 15.42 -7.22
C ARG A 406 10.44 15.23 -8.49
N VAL A 407 10.23 14.12 -9.18
CA VAL A 407 10.89 13.83 -10.46
C VAL A 407 10.44 14.80 -11.55
N ALA A 408 9.15 15.08 -11.65
CA ALA A 408 8.65 16.09 -12.61
C ALA A 408 9.32 17.45 -12.41
N ARG A 409 9.48 17.90 -11.14
CA ARG A 409 10.19 19.16 -10.85
C ARG A 409 11.66 19.14 -11.28
N ALA A 410 12.33 18.00 -11.14
CA ALA A 410 13.72 17.85 -11.59
C ALA A 410 13.81 17.94 -13.12
N VAL A 411 12.93 17.23 -13.84
CA VAL A 411 12.84 17.30 -15.31
C VAL A 411 12.58 18.73 -15.78
N LEU A 412 11.63 19.43 -15.17
CA LEU A 412 11.29 20.82 -15.52
C LEU A 412 12.50 21.76 -15.32
N ALA A 413 13.25 21.59 -14.23
CA ALA A 413 14.43 22.41 -13.96
C ALA A 413 15.56 22.17 -14.97
N ASP A 414 15.70 20.94 -15.47
CA ASP A 414 16.74 20.58 -16.43
C ASP A 414 16.37 20.88 -17.89
N LEU A 415 15.06 21.04 -18.19
CA LEU A 415 14.57 21.36 -19.54
C LEU A 415 14.23 22.87 -19.74
N ALA A 416 14.23 23.65 -18.62
CA ALA A 416 14.05 25.09 -18.69
C ALA A 416 15.28 25.78 -19.32
#